data_e4e24d6b0456c53bf8a0a0564d7ba978
#
_entry.id   e4e24d6b0456c53bf8a0a0564d7ba978
#
_cell.length_a   1.000
_cell.length_b   1.000
_cell.length_c   1.000
_cell.angle_alpha   90.00
_cell.angle_beta   90.00
_cell.angle_gamma   90.00
#
_symmetry.space_group_name_H-M   'P 1'
#
loop_
_entity.id
_entity.type
_entity.pdbx_description
1 polymer ?
#
loop_
_entity_poly.entity_id
_entity_poly.type
_entity_poly.pdbx_seq_one_letter_code
_entity_poly.pdbx_strand_id
1 'polypeptide(L)'
;MNKSADHVSPFRNAQQREADRASKRDAVLLAAVRLFNERGFHATSLDDVAASLGVSKPLIYHYLGGKDQVLFECMRIGLQQLREAAEQVARQPGSGMDRLKRFLRRYAECIMEDFSRCVIRTGDETLSPEIRPQFRALKAEIDQAMRRLIAEAAADGSAKVADVKLTAFAFAGALSWTARWHEPGGTLEPAQIAEQMVEILTRGIEP
;
A
#
# COMPACT_ATOMS: atom_id res chain seq x y z
N MET A 1 55.13 15.90 2.15
CA MET A 1 53.76 16.23 1.82
C MET A 1 53.26 15.23 0.77
N ASN A 2 52.57 14.20 1.22
CA ASN A 2 52.11 13.10 0.36
C ASN A 2 50.62 13.32 0.08
N LYS A 3 50.24 13.79 -1.10
CA LYS A 3 48.86 13.88 -1.52
C LYS A 3 48.45 12.48 -2.00
N SER A 4 47.79 11.71 -1.15
CA SER A 4 47.02 10.55 -1.59
C SER A 4 45.84 11.07 -2.43
N ALA A 5 45.99 10.92 -3.74
CA ALA A 5 44.85 11.09 -4.65
C ALA A 5 43.90 9.91 -4.42
N ASP A 6 42.74 10.20 -3.86
CA ASP A 6 41.62 9.26 -3.81
C ASP A 6 41.26 8.83 -5.23
N HIS A 7 41.73 7.67 -5.62
CA HIS A 7 41.40 7.02 -6.90
C HIS A 7 39.97 6.50 -6.79
N VAL A 8 38.97 7.34 -7.08
CA VAL A 8 37.58 6.90 -7.26
C VAL A 8 37.57 5.96 -8.47
N SER A 9 37.38 4.67 -8.19
CA SER A 9 37.29 3.65 -9.23
C SER A 9 36.18 4.02 -10.23
N PRO A 10 36.49 4.05 -11.55
CA PRO A 10 35.48 4.34 -12.57
C PRO A 10 34.42 3.21 -12.71
N PHE A 11 34.60 2.12 -12.00
CA PHE A 11 33.68 0.98 -11.99
C PHE A 11 32.80 1.04 -10.75
N ARG A 12 31.46 1.14 -10.95
CA ARG A 12 30.48 1.02 -9.89
C ARG A 12 30.67 -0.33 -9.19
N ASN A 13 30.75 -0.34 -7.86
CA ASN A 13 30.81 -1.58 -7.07
C ASN A 13 29.47 -2.35 -7.18
N ALA A 14 29.44 -3.61 -6.76
CA ALA A 14 28.25 -4.46 -6.84
C ALA A 14 27.04 -3.86 -6.11
N GLN A 15 27.25 -3.23 -4.95
CA GLN A 15 26.22 -2.56 -4.17
C GLN A 15 25.62 -1.35 -4.88
N GLN A 16 26.45 -0.53 -5.55
CA GLN A 16 25.96 0.60 -6.33
C GLN A 16 25.12 0.14 -7.55
N ARG A 17 25.52 -0.94 -8.20
CA ARG A 17 24.74 -1.52 -9.32
C ARG A 17 23.41 -2.09 -8.87
N GLU A 18 23.36 -2.73 -7.70
CA GLU A 18 22.13 -3.25 -7.14
C GLU A 18 21.18 -2.12 -6.69
N ALA A 19 21.70 -1.08 -6.03
CA ALA A 19 20.93 0.12 -5.65
C ALA A 19 20.35 0.83 -6.88
N ASP A 20 21.16 1.00 -7.96
CA ASP A 20 20.70 1.59 -9.21
C ASP A 20 19.59 0.74 -9.89
N ARG A 21 19.73 -0.59 -9.80
CA ARG A 21 18.74 -1.52 -10.35
C ARG A 21 17.42 -1.44 -9.56
N ALA A 22 17.49 -1.43 -8.22
CA ALA A 22 16.34 -1.28 -7.35
C ALA A 22 15.62 0.06 -7.64
N SER A 23 16.35 1.18 -7.68
CA SER A 23 15.81 2.50 -7.97
C SER A 23 15.10 2.56 -9.33
N LYS A 24 15.68 1.96 -10.37
CA LYS A 24 15.04 1.90 -11.69
C LYS A 24 13.79 1.04 -11.69
N ARG A 25 13.80 -0.10 -10.97
CA ARG A 25 12.64 -0.96 -10.80
C ARG A 25 11.49 -0.22 -10.11
N ASP A 26 11.80 0.52 -9.03
CA ASP A 26 10.82 1.30 -8.29
C ASP A 26 10.22 2.43 -9.13
N ALA A 27 11.02 3.11 -9.93
CA ALA A 27 10.54 4.13 -10.87
C ALA A 27 9.55 3.55 -11.90
N VAL A 28 9.83 2.34 -12.42
CA VAL A 28 8.93 1.66 -13.37
C VAL A 28 7.63 1.25 -12.67
N LEU A 29 7.69 0.71 -11.45
CA LEU A 29 6.50 0.35 -10.67
C LEU A 29 5.64 1.58 -10.35
N LEU A 30 6.27 2.70 -9.98
CA LEU A 30 5.55 3.94 -9.70
C LEU A 30 4.85 4.50 -10.94
N ALA A 31 5.51 4.50 -12.10
CA ALA A 31 4.89 4.91 -13.37
C ALA A 31 3.73 3.99 -13.76
N ALA A 32 3.90 2.67 -13.61
CA ALA A 32 2.88 1.68 -13.93
C ALA A 32 1.64 1.85 -13.03
N VAL A 33 1.82 1.96 -11.72
CA VAL A 33 0.70 2.07 -10.77
C VAL A 33 -0.10 3.36 -10.99
N ARG A 34 0.56 4.46 -11.33
CA ARG A 34 -0.13 5.72 -11.66
C ARG A 34 -0.99 5.58 -12.90
N LEU A 35 -0.47 4.98 -13.97
CA LEU A 35 -1.24 4.72 -15.18
C LEU A 35 -2.39 3.72 -14.93
N PHE A 36 -2.19 2.68 -14.10
CA PHE A 36 -3.26 1.77 -13.72
C PHE A 36 -4.35 2.48 -12.92
N ASN A 37 -3.99 3.39 -12.02
CA ASN A 37 -4.96 4.19 -11.25
C ASN A 37 -5.71 5.21 -12.13
N GLU A 38 -5.04 5.80 -13.11
CA GLU A 38 -5.61 6.83 -14.00
C GLU A 38 -6.53 6.23 -15.07
N ARG A 39 -6.03 5.24 -15.82
CA ARG A 39 -6.68 4.70 -17.04
C ARG A 39 -7.32 3.34 -16.81
N GLY A 40 -7.01 2.67 -15.73
CA GLY A 40 -7.36 1.28 -15.45
C GLY A 40 -6.33 0.30 -16.01
N PHE A 41 -6.27 -0.88 -15.39
CA PHE A 41 -5.31 -1.92 -15.76
C PHE A 41 -5.47 -2.37 -17.23
N HIS A 42 -6.69 -2.68 -17.66
CA HIS A 42 -6.92 -3.23 -19.00
C HIS A 42 -6.58 -2.23 -20.12
N ALA A 43 -6.83 -0.93 -19.89
CA ALA A 43 -6.56 0.14 -20.86
C ALA A 43 -5.10 0.62 -20.88
N THR A 44 -4.23 0.12 -20.00
CA THR A 44 -2.81 0.49 -19.94
C THR A 44 -1.94 -0.64 -20.47
N SER A 45 -1.00 -0.34 -21.35
CA SER A 45 0.02 -1.27 -21.82
C SER A 45 1.38 -1.00 -21.17
N LEU A 46 2.29 -1.98 -21.23
CA LEU A 46 3.68 -1.74 -20.80
C LEU A 46 4.44 -0.80 -21.76
N ASP A 47 3.93 -0.61 -22.99
CA ASP A 47 4.44 0.39 -23.93
C ASP A 47 4.10 1.80 -23.44
N ASP A 48 2.91 2.02 -22.88
CA ASP A 48 2.52 3.30 -22.26
C ASP A 48 3.41 3.63 -21.07
N VAL A 49 3.74 2.62 -20.25
CA VAL A 49 4.66 2.78 -19.12
C VAL A 49 6.07 3.15 -19.62
N ALA A 50 6.58 2.45 -20.64
CA ALA A 50 7.87 2.75 -21.23
C ALA A 50 7.92 4.18 -21.81
N ALA A 51 6.88 4.57 -22.54
CA ALA A 51 6.75 5.91 -23.12
C ALA A 51 6.72 7.01 -22.06
N SER A 52 5.99 6.79 -20.94
CA SER A 52 5.90 7.76 -19.83
C SER A 52 7.26 8.01 -19.15
N LEU A 53 8.16 7.04 -19.19
CA LEU A 53 9.50 7.12 -18.61
C LEU A 53 10.60 7.49 -19.64
N GLY A 54 10.25 7.57 -20.93
CA GLY A 54 11.22 7.79 -21.99
C GLY A 54 12.23 6.65 -22.16
N VAL A 55 11.82 5.40 -21.85
CA VAL A 55 12.67 4.21 -21.92
C VAL A 55 12.16 3.20 -22.95
N SER A 56 13.00 2.22 -23.33
CA SER A 56 12.59 1.18 -24.26
C SER A 56 11.75 0.09 -23.59
N LYS A 57 10.77 -0.47 -24.33
CA LYS A 57 9.94 -1.60 -23.87
C LYS A 57 10.75 -2.81 -23.34
N PRO A 58 11.82 -3.28 -24.02
CA PRO A 58 12.65 -4.37 -23.51
C PRO A 58 13.20 -4.12 -22.11
N LEU A 59 13.46 -2.85 -21.75
CA LEU A 59 13.93 -2.49 -20.42
C LEU A 59 12.88 -2.77 -19.35
N ILE A 60 11.62 -2.46 -19.61
CA ILE A 60 10.51 -2.74 -18.69
C ILE A 60 10.38 -4.25 -18.44
N TYR A 61 10.35 -5.04 -19.50
CA TYR A 61 10.28 -6.51 -19.40
C TYR A 61 11.48 -7.11 -18.67
N HIS A 62 12.67 -6.54 -18.85
CA HIS A 62 13.88 -6.98 -18.15
C HIS A 62 13.78 -6.79 -16.63
N TYR A 63 13.18 -5.69 -16.17
CA TYR A 63 13.07 -5.38 -14.73
C TYR A 63 11.88 -6.08 -14.06
N LEU A 64 10.77 -6.25 -14.75
CA LEU A 64 9.49 -6.57 -14.09
C LEU A 64 8.73 -7.75 -14.73
N GLY A 65 9.17 -8.27 -15.88
CA GLY A 65 8.45 -9.34 -16.57
C GLY A 65 7.17 -8.84 -17.25
N GLY A 66 6.10 -9.64 -17.19
CA GLY A 66 4.83 -9.34 -17.84
C GLY A 66 3.95 -8.35 -17.06
N LYS A 67 2.89 -7.85 -17.72
CA LYS A 67 1.96 -6.85 -17.17
C LYS A 67 1.28 -7.33 -15.87
N ASP A 68 0.91 -8.61 -15.79
CA ASP A 68 0.32 -9.21 -14.58
C ASP A 68 1.30 -9.21 -13.40
N GLN A 69 2.58 -9.50 -13.68
CA GLN A 69 3.62 -9.43 -12.66
C GLN A 69 3.84 -8.00 -12.16
N VAL A 70 3.81 -7.02 -13.06
CA VAL A 70 3.87 -5.59 -12.69
C VAL A 70 2.71 -5.21 -11.79
N LEU A 71 1.48 -5.60 -12.15
CA LEU A 71 0.30 -5.36 -11.33
C LEU A 71 0.44 -5.99 -9.94
N PHE A 72 0.82 -7.26 -9.89
CA PHE A 72 1.01 -7.97 -8.61
C PHE A 72 2.06 -7.27 -7.73
N GLU A 73 3.19 -6.85 -8.27
CA GLU A 73 4.22 -6.14 -7.52
C GLU A 73 3.70 -4.79 -6.99
N CYS A 74 2.94 -4.03 -7.78
CA CYS A 74 2.30 -2.80 -7.31
C CYS A 74 1.35 -3.07 -6.13
N MET A 75 0.49 -4.07 -6.27
CA MET A 75 -0.45 -4.45 -5.21
C MET A 75 0.27 -4.98 -3.96
N ARG A 76 1.34 -5.75 -4.13
CA ARG A 76 2.16 -6.28 -3.04
C ARG A 76 2.79 -5.16 -2.21
N ILE A 77 3.31 -4.11 -2.86
CA ILE A 77 3.85 -2.93 -2.17
C ILE A 77 2.77 -2.26 -1.32
N GLY A 78 1.58 -2.02 -1.88
CA GLY A 78 0.48 -1.40 -1.13
C GLY A 78 0.03 -2.23 0.08
N LEU A 79 -0.08 -3.56 -0.06
CA LEU A 79 -0.41 -4.46 1.05
C LEU A 79 0.71 -4.53 2.09
N GLN A 80 1.97 -4.49 1.66
CA GLN A 80 3.12 -4.45 2.55
C GLN A 80 3.12 -3.19 3.43
N GLN A 81 2.83 -2.02 2.87
CA GLN A 81 2.69 -0.77 3.62
C GLN A 81 1.62 -0.88 4.72
N LEU A 82 0.47 -1.48 4.42
CA LEU A 82 -0.60 -1.71 5.40
C LEU A 82 -0.18 -2.70 6.50
N ARG A 83 0.54 -3.75 6.16
CA ARG A 83 1.07 -4.72 7.12
C ARG A 83 2.06 -4.06 8.09
N GLU A 84 3.02 -3.31 7.56
CA GLU A 84 4.00 -2.58 8.36
C GLU A 84 3.34 -1.57 9.31
N ALA A 85 2.29 -0.87 8.84
CA ALA A 85 1.50 0.02 9.68
C ALA A 85 0.85 -0.72 10.85
N ALA A 86 0.27 -1.90 10.61
CA ALA A 86 -0.34 -2.72 11.66
C ALA A 86 0.70 -3.20 12.69
N GLU A 87 1.86 -3.66 12.22
CA GLU A 87 2.96 -4.12 13.10
C GLU A 87 3.53 -2.99 13.95
N GLN A 88 3.70 -1.80 13.37
CA GLN A 88 4.20 -0.63 14.09
C GLN A 88 3.22 -0.19 15.19
N VAL A 89 1.94 -0.11 14.87
CA VAL A 89 0.90 0.31 15.84
C VAL A 89 0.71 -0.70 16.96
N ALA A 90 0.78 -1.99 16.68
CA ALA A 90 0.62 -3.05 17.69
C ALA A 90 1.63 -2.95 18.84
N ARG A 91 2.81 -2.34 18.60
CA ARG A 91 3.88 -2.15 19.60
C ARG A 91 3.77 -0.82 20.37
N GLN A 92 2.80 0.06 20.01
CA GLN A 92 2.68 1.37 20.65
C GLN A 92 1.91 1.29 21.98
N PRO A 93 2.23 2.19 22.93
CA PRO A 93 1.50 2.27 24.20
C PRO A 93 0.07 2.81 24.01
N GLY A 94 -0.77 2.59 25.01
CA GLY A 94 -2.16 3.05 25.05
C GLY A 94 -3.15 1.90 25.13
N SER A 95 -4.44 2.23 25.20
CA SER A 95 -5.53 1.26 25.15
C SER A 95 -5.64 0.56 23.81
N GLY A 96 -6.40 -0.53 23.73
CA GLY A 96 -6.71 -1.19 22.44
C GLY A 96 -7.41 -0.25 21.48
N MET A 97 -8.32 0.63 21.96
CA MET A 97 -8.97 1.66 21.15
C MET A 97 -7.97 2.67 20.60
N ASP A 98 -6.97 3.11 21.39
CA ASP A 98 -5.95 4.04 20.91
C ASP A 98 -5.11 3.41 19.78
N ARG A 99 -4.69 2.15 19.93
CA ARG A 99 -3.98 1.41 18.88
C ARG A 99 -4.86 1.21 17.64
N LEU A 100 -6.12 0.82 17.84
CA LEU A 100 -7.07 0.65 16.74
C LEU A 100 -7.26 1.96 15.95
N LYS A 101 -7.51 3.09 16.62
CA LYS A 101 -7.66 4.40 15.97
C LYS A 101 -6.41 4.80 15.19
N ARG A 102 -5.21 4.58 15.74
CA ARG A 102 -3.95 4.86 15.02
C ARG A 102 -3.80 3.99 13.78
N PHE A 103 -4.12 2.70 13.88
CA PHE A 103 -4.09 1.80 12.72
C PHE A 103 -5.09 2.22 11.66
N LEU A 104 -6.33 2.52 12.03
CA LEU A 104 -7.37 2.94 11.07
C LEU A 104 -7.00 4.24 10.35
N ARG A 105 -6.38 5.23 11.05
CA ARG A 105 -5.86 6.46 10.41
C ARG A 105 -4.79 6.11 9.39
N ARG A 106 -3.79 5.34 9.80
CA ARG A 106 -2.71 4.95 8.88
C ARG A 106 -3.21 4.10 7.71
N TYR A 107 -4.18 3.21 7.96
CA TYR A 107 -4.85 2.44 6.92
C TYR A 107 -5.52 3.37 5.90
N ALA A 108 -6.30 4.36 6.35
CA ALA A 108 -6.98 5.31 5.48
C ALA A 108 -5.98 6.14 4.65
N GLU A 109 -4.90 6.65 5.27
CA GLU A 109 -3.84 7.36 4.56
C GLU A 109 -3.18 6.48 3.49
N CYS A 110 -2.77 5.26 3.84
CA CYS A 110 -2.18 4.32 2.90
C CYS A 110 -3.11 4.02 1.72
N ILE A 111 -4.42 3.83 1.97
CA ILE A 111 -5.39 3.53 0.91
C ILE A 111 -5.48 4.67 -0.14
N MET A 112 -5.17 5.90 0.23
CA MET A 112 -5.13 7.04 -0.68
C MET A 112 -3.79 7.17 -1.45
N GLU A 113 -2.74 6.44 -1.05
CA GLU A 113 -1.47 6.36 -1.77
C GLU A 113 -1.56 5.50 -3.04
N ASP A 114 -0.69 5.75 -4.03
CA ASP A 114 -0.77 5.14 -5.37
C ASP A 114 -0.85 3.60 -5.35
N PHE A 115 0.01 2.92 -4.58
CA PHE A 115 0.09 1.46 -4.57
C PHE A 115 -1.12 0.81 -3.89
N SER A 116 -1.54 1.32 -2.74
CA SER A 116 -2.69 0.78 -2.01
C SER A 116 -4.01 1.13 -2.72
N ARG A 117 -4.09 2.29 -3.36
CA ARG A 117 -5.23 2.67 -4.21
C ARG A 117 -5.42 1.66 -5.34
N CYS A 118 -4.35 1.21 -5.96
CA CYS A 118 -4.39 0.19 -7.01
C CYS A 118 -4.99 -1.12 -6.50
N VAL A 119 -4.68 -1.54 -5.26
CA VAL A 119 -5.28 -2.73 -4.63
C VAL A 119 -6.81 -2.65 -4.57
N ILE A 120 -7.35 -1.47 -4.27
CA ILE A 120 -8.79 -1.27 -4.10
C ILE A 120 -9.50 -1.04 -5.44
N ARG A 121 -8.84 -0.37 -6.39
CA ARG A 121 -9.44 -0.03 -7.69
C ARG A 121 -9.41 -1.19 -8.67
N THR A 122 -8.48 -2.12 -8.49
CA THR A 122 -8.29 -3.30 -9.36
C THR A 122 -8.69 -4.55 -8.59
N GLY A 123 -9.69 -5.26 -9.07
CA GLY A 123 -10.17 -6.50 -8.44
C GLY A 123 -9.14 -7.65 -8.59
N ASP A 124 -9.18 -8.62 -7.68
CA ASP A 124 -8.29 -9.79 -7.72
C ASP A 124 -8.59 -10.75 -8.88
N GLU A 125 -9.77 -10.65 -9.48
CA GLU A 125 -10.14 -11.35 -10.73
C GLU A 125 -9.28 -10.93 -11.92
N THR A 126 -8.66 -9.74 -11.86
CA THR A 126 -7.74 -9.23 -12.88
C THR A 126 -6.39 -9.97 -12.89
N LEU A 127 -5.99 -10.51 -11.75
CA LEU A 127 -4.75 -11.28 -11.62
C LEU A 127 -4.91 -12.69 -12.20
N SER A 128 -3.83 -13.22 -12.78
CA SER A 128 -3.82 -14.59 -13.28
C SER A 128 -4.10 -15.62 -12.17
N PRO A 129 -4.64 -16.80 -12.51
CA PRO A 129 -4.94 -17.85 -11.53
C PRO A 129 -3.74 -18.27 -10.67
N GLU A 130 -2.52 -18.19 -11.21
CA GLU A 130 -1.28 -18.56 -10.54
C GLU A 130 -0.88 -17.55 -9.46
N ILE A 131 -1.14 -16.27 -9.69
CA ILE A 131 -0.76 -15.15 -8.81
C ILE A 131 -1.85 -14.87 -7.76
N ARG A 132 -3.10 -15.03 -8.11
CA ARG A 132 -4.26 -14.70 -7.28
C ARG A 132 -4.23 -15.29 -5.85
N PRO A 133 -3.82 -16.55 -5.61
CA PRO A 133 -3.73 -17.09 -4.26
C PRO A 133 -2.75 -16.34 -3.36
N GLN A 134 -1.60 -15.95 -3.90
CA GLN A 134 -0.60 -15.17 -3.15
C GLN A 134 -1.14 -13.79 -2.75
N PHE A 135 -1.82 -13.11 -3.66
CA PHE A 135 -2.48 -11.83 -3.39
C PHE A 135 -3.56 -11.95 -2.30
N ARG A 136 -4.41 -13.00 -2.38
CA ARG A 136 -5.43 -13.24 -1.36
C ARG A 136 -4.84 -13.55 0.02
N ALA A 137 -3.72 -14.25 0.09
CA ALA A 137 -3.02 -14.50 1.34
C ALA A 137 -2.54 -13.18 1.99
N LEU A 138 -1.94 -12.28 1.21
CA LEU A 138 -1.51 -10.96 1.70
C LEU A 138 -2.70 -10.11 2.20
N LYS A 139 -3.83 -10.11 1.49
CA LYS A 139 -5.06 -9.43 1.96
C LYS A 139 -5.58 -10.02 3.27
N ALA A 140 -5.52 -11.34 3.42
CA ALA A 140 -5.97 -12.00 4.64
C ALA A 140 -5.13 -11.62 5.85
N GLU A 141 -3.82 -11.38 5.70
CA GLU A 141 -2.95 -10.90 6.77
C GLU A 141 -3.40 -9.52 7.31
N ILE A 142 -3.81 -8.61 6.43
CA ILE A 142 -4.30 -7.28 6.80
C ILE A 142 -5.65 -7.39 7.52
N ASP A 143 -6.59 -8.20 7.01
CA ASP A 143 -7.88 -8.47 7.67
C ASP A 143 -7.67 -9.04 9.07
N GLN A 144 -6.77 -10.03 9.22
CA GLN A 144 -6.46 -10.60 10.53
C GLN A 144 -5.81 -9.59 11.48
N ALA A 145 -4.93 -8.71 10.98
CA ALA A 145 -4.32 -7.65 11.79
C ALA A 145 -5.38 -6.67 12.33
N MET A 146 -6.31 -6.23 11.48
CA MET A 146 -7.42 -5.37 11.88
C MET A 146 -8.30 -6.05 12.95
N ARG A 147 -8.67 -7.32 12.72
CA ARG A 147 -9.48 -8.08 13.70
C ARG A 147 -8.78 -8.25 15.03
N ARG A 148 -7.46 -8.49 15.05
CA ARG A 148 -6.70 -8.56 16.31
C ARG A 148 -6.80 -7.25 17.08
N LEU A 149 -6.59 -6.09 16.46
CA LEU A 149 -6.67 -4.79 17.11
C LEU A 149 -8.09 -4.50 17.64
N ILE A 150 -9.14 -4.89 16.91
CA ILE A 150 -10.53 -4.76 17.37
C ILE A 150 -10.78 -5.67 18.59
N ALA A 151 -10.31 -6.92 18.54
CA ALA A 151 -10.46 -7.86 19.64
C ALA A 151 -9.70 -7.41 20.91
N GLU A 152 -8.50 -6.82 20.76
CA GLU A 152 -7.74 -6.25 21.86
C GLU A 152 -8.48 -5.08 22.53
N ALA A 153 -9.09 -4.19 21.73
CA ALA A 153 -9.88 -3.08 22.23
C ALA A 153 -11.15 -3.54 22.96
N ALA A 154 -11.76 -4.63 22.50
CA ALA A 154 -12.89 -5.24 23.20
C ALA A 154 -12.46 -5.93 24.50
N ALA A 155 -11.31 -6.61 24.50
CA ALA A 155 -10.81 -7.36 25.64
C ALA A 155 -10.35 -6.47 26.80
N ASP A 156 -9.76 -5.30 26.52
CA ASP A 156 -9.36 -4.33 27.55
C ASP A 156 -10.50 -3.38 27.97
N GLY A 157 -11.69 -3.53 27.39
CA GLY A 157 -12.88 -2.73 27.71
C GLY A 157 -12.91 -1.34 27.10
N SER A 158 -11.91 -0.99 26.27
CA SER A 158 -11.84 0.33 25.61
C SER A 158 -12.76 0.45 24.39
N ALA A 159 -13.38 -0.67 23.96
CA ALA A 159 -14.42 -0.68 22.92
C ALA A 159 -15.54 -1.66 23.24
N LYS A 160 -16.78 -1.33 22.83
CA LYS A 160 -17.93 -2.23 22.82
C LYS A 160 -18.15 -2.80 21.43
N VAL A 161 -17.74 -4.04 21.22
CA VAL A 161 -17.79 -4.72 19.92
C VAL A 161 -18.69 -5.94 19.98
N ALA A 162 -19.79 -5.92 19.25
CA ALA A 162 -20.73 -7.06 19.20
C ALA A 162 -20.17 -8.21 18.33
N ASP A 163 -19.53 -7.89 17.21
CA ASP A 163 -18.94 -8.85 16.29
C ASP A 163 -17.66 -8.25 15.68
N VAL A 164 -16.52 -8.86 15.99
CA VAL A 164 -15.19 -8.43 15.52
C VAL A 164 -15.08 -8.47 13.99
N LYS A 165 -15.66 -9.50 13.37
CA LYS A 165 -15.56 -9.69 11.91
C LYS A 165 -16.39 -8.65 11.16
N LEU A 166 -17.62 -8.41 11.59
CA LEU A 166 -18.49 -7.40 10.97
C LEU A 166 -17.95 -5.99 11.19
N THR A 167 -17.42 -5.69 12.38
CA THR A 167 -16.75 -4.42 12.66
C THR A 167 -15.53 -4.20 11.76
N ALA A 168 -14.69 -5.23 11.57
CA ALA A 168 -13.56 -5.15 10.64
C ALA A 168 -14.01 -4.89 9.20
N PHE A 169 -15.05 -5.55 8.73
CA PHE A 169 -15.59 -5.33 7.38
C PHE A 169 -16.20 -3.93 7.22
N ALA A 170 -16.88 -3.41 8.24
CA ALA A 170 -17.42 -2.05 8.21
C ALA A 170 -16.29 -1.01 8.11
N PHE A 171 -15.25 -1.13 8.93
CA PHE A 171 -14.10 -0.23 8.89
C PHE A 171 -13.33 -0.32 7.58
N ALA A 172 -12.96 -1.53 7.17
CA ALA A 172 -12.23 -1.74 5.92
C ALA A 172 -13.04 -1.24 4.72
N GLY A 173 -14.34 -1.53 4.65
CA GLY A 173 -15.21 -1.09 3.58
C GLY A 173 -15.32 0.44 3.49
N ALA A 174 -15.61 1.10 4.61
CA ALA A 174 -15.74 2.54 4.66
C ALA A 174 -14.42 3.25 4.31
N LEU A 175 -13.30 2.83 4.91
CA LEU A 175 -12.00 3.45 4.66
C LEU A 175 -11.47 3.15 3.26
N SER A 176 -11.67 1.92 2.73
CA SER A 176 -11.25 1.57 1.37
C SER A 176 -12.00 2.35 0.29
N TRP A 177 -13.23 2.80 0.59
CA TRP A 177 -14.01 3.61 -0.36
C TRP A 177 -13.32 4.93 -0.70
N THR A 178 -12.46 5.48 0.17
CA THR A 178 -11.67 6.69 -0.09
C THR A 178 -10.81 6.56 -1.35
N ALA A 179 -10.28 5.37 -1.66
CA ALA A 179 -9.52 5.13 -2.90
C ALA A 179 -10.29 5.46 -4.19
N ARG A 180 -11.63 5.51 -4.13
CA ARG A 180 -12.50 5.75 -5.28
C ARG A 180 -12.76 7.23 -5.54
N TRP A 181 -12.90 8.03 -4.48
CA TRP A 181 -13.30 9.43 -4.59
C TRP A 181 -12.22 10.43 -4.19
N HIS A 182 -11.19 10.02 -3.45
CA HIS A 182 -10.11 10.95 -3.10
C HIS A 182 -9.33 11.37 -4.34
N GLU A 183 -9.17 12.67 -4.51
CA GLU A 183 -8.37 13.30 -5.57
C GLU A 183 -7.13 13.95 -4.95
N PRO A 184 -5.91 13.60 -5.40
CA PRO A 184 -4.70 14.27 -4.97
C PRO A 184 -4.74 15.77 -5.27
N GLY A 185 -4.39 16.59 -4.28
CA GLY A 185 -4.48 18.07 -4.41
C GLY A 185 -5.89 18.64 -4.23
N GLY A 186 -6.86 17.83 -3.76
CA GLY A 186 -8.20 18.29 -3.37
C GLY A 186 -8.17 19.19 -2.13
N THR A 187 -9.35 19.59 -1.65
CA THR A 187 -9.50 20.55 -0.53
C THR A 187 -9.09 19.99 0.83
N LEU A 188 -9.12 18.66 1.00
CA LEU A 188 -8.73 17.98 2.24
C LEU A 188 -7.50 17.10 1.99
N GLU A 189 -6.52 17.25 2.86
CA GLU A 189 -5.35 16.38 2.87
C GLU A 189 -5.72 14.96 3.36
N PRO A 190 -5.01 13.90 2.90
CA PRO A 190 -5.26 12.52 3.30
C PRO A 190 -5.35 12.33 4.82
N ALA A 191 -4.50 12.99 5.60
CA ALA A 191 -4.51 12.92 7.06
C ALA A 191 -5.80 13.51 7.66
N GLN A 192 -6.34 14.58 7.10
CA GLN A 192 -7.59 15.20 7.56
C GLN A 192 -8.79 14.28 7.25
N ILE A 193 -8.80 13.66 6.08
CA ILE A 193 -9.82 12.69 5.69
C ILE A 193 -9.76 11.48 6.64
N ALA A 194 -8.57 10.94 6.87
CA ALA A 194 -8.36 9.80 7.75
C ALA A 194 -8.84 10.07 9.18
N GLU A 195 -8.49 11.24 9.75
CA GLU A 195 -8.90 11.63 11.09
C GLU A 195 -10.42 11.70 11.23
N GLN A 196 -11.10 12.42 10.32
CA GLN A 196 -12.55 12.59 10.34
C GLN A 196 -13.29 11.26 10.13
N MET A 197 -12.83 10.44 9.18
CA MET A 197 -13.44 9.13 8.91
C MET A 197 -13.31 8.19 10.12
N VAL A 198 -12.13 8.16 10.73
CA VAL A 198 -11.89 7.30 11.90
C VAL A 198 -12.74 7.76 13.10
N GLU A 199 -12.84 9.06 13.33
CA GLU A 199 -13.71 9.58 14.40
C GLU A 199 -15.18 9.19 14.20
N ILE A 200 -15.70 9.36 12.99
CA ILE A 200 -17.09 8.96 12.66
C ILE A 200 -17.28 7.45 12.91
N LEU A 201 -16.36 6.61 12.41
CA LEU A 201 -16.49 5.17 12.47
C LEU A 201 -16.35 4.61 13.88
N THR A 202 -15.50 5.22 14.73
CA THR A 202 -15.24 4.70 16.07
C THR A 202 -16.25 5.14 17.11
N ARG A 203 -17.00 6.22 16.89
CA ARG A 203 -18.07 6.67 17.83
C ARG A 203 -19.12 5.60 18.11
N GLY A 204 -19.41 4.72 17.16
CA GLY A 204 -20.38 3.63 17.33
C GLY A 204 -19.90 2.47 18.21
N ILE A 205 -18.62 2.43 18.58
CA ILE A 205 -18.01 1.36 19.42
C ILE A 205 -17.31 1.90 20.68
N GLU A 206 -17.38 3.19 20.91
CA GLU A 206 -16.91 3.80 22.16
C GLU A 206 -17.78 3.34 23.33
N PRO A 207 -17.23 3.20 24.56
CA PRO A 207 -17.95 2.75 25.75
C PRO A 207 -19.15 3.62 26.13
#